data_3a10744bc71204ee9b7fc72c772adc58
#
_entry.id   3a10744bc71204ee9b7fc72c772adc58
#
_cell.length_a   1.000
_cell.length_b   1.000
_cell.length_c   1.000
_cell.angle_alpha   90.00
_cell.angle_beta   90.00
_cell.angle_gamma   90.00
#
_symmetry.space_group_name_H-M   'P 1'
#
loop_
_entity.id
_entity.type
_entity.pdbx_description
1 polymer ?
#
loop_
_entity_poly.entity_id
_entity_poly.type
_entity_poly.pdbx_seq_one_letter_code
_entity_poly.pdbx_strand_id
1 'polypeptide(L)'
;MLLKFIKLASDNTDFVFQNYNIQELVKEVVKSQSIVFIKKKLSIELIDLDENIVTDKMWLGFIIDQVLSNALKYTNEGGVVVSLKSTTSEKIISIADSGIGIRASDISRIFEDGFTGYNGRTSSKSSGIGLYLCRKIADKLGYRLSAESKLGEGTKINIHIPYSNVRYE
;
A
#
# COMPACT_ATOMS: atom_id res chain seq x y z
N MET A 1 7.75 -7.84 11.24
CA MET A 1 7.02 -8.47 10.13
C MET A 1 6.45 -9.85 10.52
N LEU A 2 7.26 -10.77 11.03
CA LEU A 2 6.85 -12.14 11.38
C LEU A 2 5.68 -12.21 12.39
N LEU A 3 5.69 -11.38 13.45
CA LEU A 3 4.63 -11.34 14.46
C LEU A 3 3.26 -10.86 13.90
N LYS A 4 3.26 -9.96 12.91
CA LYS A 4 2.04 -9.54 12.22
C LYS A 4 1.49 -10.65 11.32
N PHE A 5 2.40 -11.43 10.70
CA PHE A 5 2.03 -12.61 9.91
C PHE A 5 1.35 -13.68 10.78
N ILE A 6 1.91 -13.97 11.96
CA ILE A 6 1.34 -14.95 12.90
C ILE A 6 -0.06 -14.51 13.37
N LYS A 7 -0.26 -13.22 13.65
CA LYS A 7 -1.59 -12.67 14.00
C LYS A 7 -2.59 -12.78 12.85
N LEU A 8 -2.17 -12.57 11.61
CA LEU A 8 -3.02 -12.73 10.43
C LEU A 8 -3.40 -14.18 10.13
N ALA A 9 -2.52 -15.12 10.44
CA ALA A 9 -2.76 -16.55 10.25
C ALA A 9 -3.74 -17.12 11.30
N SER A 10 -3.95 -16.42 12.42
CA SER A 10 -5.00 -16.78 13.38
C SER A 10 -6.36 -16.29 12.88
N ASP A 11 -7.36 -17.16 12.87
CA ASP A 11 -8.75 -16.79 12.51
C ASP A 11 -9.39 -15.79 13.50
N ASN A 12 -8.72 -15.52 14.64
CA ASN A 12 -9.15 -14.61 15.71
C ASN A 12 -8.44 -13.24 15.63
N THR A 13 -8.28 -12.64 14.45
CA THR A 13 -7.81 -11.26 14.39
C THR A 13 -8.98 -10.33 14.63
N ASP A 14 -9.08 -9.76 15.82
CA ASP A 14 -10.05 -8.71 16.14
C ASP A 14 -9.62 -7.41 15.46
N PHE A 15 -10.41 -6.94 14.48
CA PHE A 15 -10.22 -5.64 13.86
C PHE A 15 -10.94 -4.56 14.69
N VAL A 16 -10.24 -3.44 14.92
CA VAL A 16 -10.80 -2.30 15.66
C VAL A 16 -11.11 -1.19 14.64
N PHE A 17 -12.35 -1.17 14.16
CA PHE A 17 -12.80 -0.15 13.23
C PHE A 17 -13.18 1.14 13.98
N GLN A 18 -12.52 2.24 13.62
CA GLN A 18 -12.79 3.58 14.13
C GLN A 18 -12.67 4.61 13.00
N ASN A 19 -13.20 5.80 13.25
CA ASN A 19 -13.11 6.90 12.29
C ASN A 19 -11.75 7.59 12.38
N TYR A 20 -10.99 7.59 11.28
CA TYR A 20 -9.66 8.22 11.20
C TYR A 20 -9.57 9.16 10.02
N ASN A 21 -8.83 10.25 10.19
CA ASN A 21 -8.46 11.14 9.10
C ASN A 21 -7.33 10.48 8.28
N ILE A 22 -7.56 10.34 6.97
CA ILE A 22 -6.61 9.68 6.06
C ILE A 22 -5.29 10.45 5.96
N GLN A 23 -5.35 11.78 5.92
CA GLN A 23 -4.15 12.61 5.81
C GLN A 23 -3.22 12.42 7.01
N GLU A 24 -3.78 12.34 8.22
CA GLU A 24 -2.99 12.10 9.44
C GLU A 24 -2.36 10.71 9.41
N LEU A 25 -3.12 9.69 9.04
CA LEU A 25 -2.61 8.32 8.92
C LEU A 25 -1.46 8.23 7.89
N VAL A 26 -1.65 8.81 6.71
CA VAL A 26 -0.61 8.81 5.67
C VAL A 26 0.62 9.59 6.11
N LYS A 27 0.46 10.76 6.75
CA LYS A 27 1.58 11.55 7.28
C LYS A 27 2.40 10.78 8.32
N GLU A 28 1.77 10.00 9.21
CA GLU A 28 2.47 9.15 10.18
C GLU A 28 3.34 8.11 9.46
N VAL A 29 2.79 7.44 8.43
CA VAL A 29 3.54 6.44 7.65
C VAL A 29 4.69 7.09 6.86
N VAL A 30 4.45 8.21 6.18
CA VAL A 30 5.48 8.95 5.45
C VAL A 30 6.61 9.39 6.39
N LYS A 31 6.27 9.86 7.59
CA LYS A 31 7.26 10.25 8.59
C LYS A 31 8.14 9.07 9.01
N SER A 32 7.59 7.87 9.13
CA SER A 32 8.39 6.66 9.45
C SER A 32 9.40 6.30 8.36
N GLN A 33 9.13 6.67 7.09
CA GLN A 33 9.99 6.43 5.93
C GLN A 33 10.88 7.63 5.57
N SER A 34 10.82 8.74 6.32
CA SER A 34 11.46 10.03 5.98
C SER A 34 12.95 9.93 5.69
N ILE A 35 13.69 9.10 6.45
CA ILE A 35 15.12 8.89 6.24
C ILE A 35 15.42 8.36 4.83
N VAL A 36 14.58 7.46 4.31
CA VAL A 36 14.75 6.88 2.97
C VAL A 36 14.49 7.93 1.91
N PHE A 37 13.40 8.74 2.05
CA PHE A 37 13.10 9.85 1.16
C PHE A 37 14.29 10.84 1.07
N ILE A 38 14.83 11.25 2.23
CA ILE A 38 15.95 12.18 2.30
C ILE A 38 17.21 11.59 1.66
N LYS A 39 17.57 10.34 2.01
CA LYS A 39 18.79 9.68 1.48
C LYS A 39 18.73 9.49 -0.03
N LYS A 40 17.56 9.18 -0.57
CA LYS A 40 17.36 8.99 -2.01
C LYS A 40 17.01 10.29 -2.75
N LYS A 41 16.80 11.39 -2.03
CA LYS A 41 16.37 12.70 -2.58
C LYS A 41 15.07 12.60 -3.38
N LEU A 42 14.14 11.76 -2.93
CA LEU A 42 12.85 11.57 -3.56
C LEU A 42 11.83 12.55 -2.99
N SER A 43 10.95 13.07 -3.86
CA SER A 43 9.82 13.89 -3.44
C SER A 43 8.66 13.04 -2.92
N ILE A 44 7.82 13.65 -2.10
CA ILE A 44 6.52 13.11 -1.67
C ILE A 44 5.46 14.19 -1.82
N GLU A 45 4.36 13.87 -2.48
CA GLU A 45 3.21 14.74 -2.65
C GLU A 45 1.95 14.07 -2.09
N LEU A 46 1.14 14.82 -1.34
CA LEU A 46 -0.10 14.35 -0.73
C LEU A 46 -1.26 15.17 -1.29
N ILE A 47 -2.22 14.50 -1.97
CA ILE A 47 -3.31 15.14 -2.71
C ILE A 47 -4.66 14.67 -2.18
N ASP A 48 -5.54 15.61 -1.82
CA ASP A 48 -6.95 15.39 -1.48
C ASP A 48 -7.16 14.36 -0.35
N LEU A 49 -6.23 14.25 0.61
CA LEU A 49 -6.27 13.25 1.68
C LEU A 49 -7.09 13.69 2.90
N ASP A 50 -7.56 14.94 2.99
CA ASP A 50 -8.26 15.45 4.17
C ASP A 50 -9.71 14.97 4.22
N GLU A 51 -9.87 13.67 4.33
CA GLU A 51 -11.14 12.99 4.51
C GLU A 51 -11.05 11.92 5.60
N ASN A 52 -12.21 11.61 6.19
CA ASN A 52 -12.33 10.58 7.20
C ASN A 52 -12.75 9.24 6.59
N ILE A 53 -12.30 8.16 7.25
CA ILE A 53 -12.65 6.80 6.90
C ILE A 53 -12.81 5.94 8.16
N VAL A 54 -13.77 5.03 8.14
CA VAL A 54 -13.91 4.00 9.18
C VAL A 54 -13.04 2.80 8.77
N THR A 55 -12.00 2.55 9.53
CA THR A 55 -10.99 1.51 9.25
C THR A 55 -10.30 1.05 10.52
N ASP A 56 -9.54 -0.03 10.42
CA ASP A 56 -8.52 -0.36 11.41
C ASP A 56 -7.21 0.35 11.05
N LYS A 57 -6.82 1.32 11.89
CA LYS A 57 -5.64 2.17 11.69
C LYS A 57 -4.35 1.35 11.54
N MET A 58 -4.18 0.30 12.37
CA MET A 58 -2.96 -0.50 12.39
C MET A 58 -2.80 -1.28 11.08
N TRP A 59 -3.88 -1.87 10.59
CA TRP A 59 -3.85 -2.72 9.40
C TRP A 59 -3.84 -1.92 8.10
N LEU A 60 -4.63 -0.86 8.00
CA LEU A 60 -4.53 0.04 6.85
C LEU A 60 -3.16 0.73 6.80
N GLY A 61 -2.66 1.19 7.94
CA GLY A 61 -1.31 1.76 8.05
C GLY A 61 -0.23 0.80 7.60
N PHE A 62 -0.36 -0.51 7.92
CA PHE A 62 0.55 -1.53 7.43
C PHE A 62 0.53 -1.67 5.90
N ILE A 63 -0.67 -1.68 5.29
CA ILE A 63 -0.78 -1.75 3.81
C ILE A 63 -0.07 -0.54 3.18
N ILE A 64 -0.37 0.67 3.67
CA ILE A 64 0.23 1.91 3.15
C ILE A 64 1.76 1.87 3.32
N ASP A 65 2.27 1.44 4.48
CA ASP A 65 3.71 1.35 4.76
C ASP A 65 4.43 0.38 3.80
N GLN A 66 3.85 -0.79 3.55
CA GLN A 66 4.43 -1.78 2.65
C GLN A 66 4.43 -1.30 1.19
N VAL A 67 3.33 -0.68 0.74
CA VAL A 67 3.25 -0.12 -0.62
C VAL A 67 4.24 1.04 -0.78
N LEU A 68 4.31 1.94 0.20
CA LEU A 68 5.26 3.06 0.20
C LEU A 68 6.71 2.59 0.22
N SER A 69 7.01 1.58 1.04
CA SER A 69 8.35 0.96 1.09
C SER A 69 8.75 0.36 -0.26
N ASN A 70 7.83 -0.29 -0.97
CA ASN A 70 8.07 -0.78 -2.32
C ASN A 70 8.30 0.36 -3.31
N ALA A 71 7.47 1.40 -3.28
CA ALA A 71 7.64 2.60 -4.10
C ALA A 71 9.05 3.19 -3.93
N LEU A 72 9.47 3.41 -2.68
CA LEU A 72 10.80 3.92 -2.35
C LEU A 72 11.94 2.99 -2.79
N LYS A 73 11.72 1.68 -2.71
CA LYS A 73 12.72 0.69 -3.11
C LYS A 73 13.00 0.74 -4.60
N TYR A 74 11.96 0.85 -5.42
CA TYR A 74 12.04 0.77 -6.87
C TYR A 74 12.07 2.13 -7.59
N THR A 75 12.07 3.24 -6.84
CA THR A 75 12.24 4.59 -7.38
C THR A 75 13.64 5.09 -7.07
N ASN A 76 14.39 5.48 -8.09
CA ASN A 76 15.74 6.04 -7.96
C ASN A 76 15.76 7.56 -8.13
N GLU A 77 14.85 8.11 -8.94
CA GLU A 77 14.70 9.54 -9.21
C GLU A 77 13.22 9.91 -9.26
N GLY A 78 12.89 11.17 -8.99
CA GLY A 78 11.53 11.68 -8.97
C GLY A 78 10.89 11.55 -7.59
N GLY A 79 9.78 10.79 -7.45
CA GLY A 79 9.10 10.72 -6.17
C GLY A 79 7.87 9.84 -6.14
N VAL A 80 7.09 10.04 -5.09
CA VAL A 80 5.86 9.33 -4.82
C VAL A 80 4.72 10.34 -4.62
N VAL A 81 3.55 10.02 -5.16
CA VAL A 81 2.31 10.76 -4.95
C VAL A 81 1.32 9.86 -4.23
N VAL A 82 0.78 10.32 -3.11
CA VAL A 82 -0.32 9.66 -2.41
C VAL A 82 -1.56 10.52 -2.57
N SER A 83 -2.63 9.95 -3.10
CA SER A 83 -3.87 10.67 -3.36
C SER A 83 -5.10 9.88 -2.90
N LEU A 84 -6.19 10.59 -2.61
CA LEU A 84 -7.49 10.00 -2.34
C LEU A 84 -8.50 10.46 -3.38
N LYS A 85 -9.31 9.52 -3.86
CA LYS A 85 -10.45 9.79 -4.72
C LYS A 85 -11.70 9.14 -4.12
N SER A 86 -12.74 9.93 -3.92
CA SER A 86 -14.06 9.44 -3.51
C SER A 86 -14.94 9.25 -4.74
N THR A 87 -15.62 8.10 -4.81
CA THR A 87 -16.62 7.75 -5.83
C THR A 87 -17.98 7.59 -5.17
N THR A 88 -18.99 7.17 -5.90
CA THR A 88 -20.32 6.87 -5.37
C THR A 88 -20.37 5.59 -4.51
N SER A 89 -19.41 4.69 -4.66
CA SER A 89 -19.40 3.37 -4.03
C SER A 89 -18.20 3.08 -3.13
N GLU A 90 -17.09 3.80 -3.32
CA GLU A 90 -15.84 3.52 -2.61
C GLU A 90 -14.95 4.76 -2.50
N LYS A 91 -14.03 4.75 -1.53
CA LYS A 91 -12.85 5.59 -1.48
C LYS A 91 -11.65 4.83 -2.01
N ILE A 92 -10.80 5.49 -2.80
CA ILE A 92 -9.61 4.88 -3.39
C ILE A 92 -8.38 5.68 -2.93
N ILE A 93 -7.53 5.04 -2.12
CA ILE A 93 -6.21 5.58 -1.80
C ILE A 93 -5.24 5.05 -2.85
N SER A 94 -4.61 5.96 -3.59
CA SER A 94 -3.63 5.64 -4.63
C SER A 94 -2.23 6.05 -4.19
N ILE A 95 -1.26 5.16 -4.34
CA ILE A 95 0.17 5.42 -4.12
C ILE A 95 0.87 5.17 -5.44
N ALA A 96 1.33 6.25 -6.09
CA ALA A 96 1.96 6.23 -7.39
C ALA A 96 3.44 6.65 -7.27
N ASP A 97 4.33 5.85 -7.80
CA ASP A 97 5.76 6.15 -7.89
C ASP A 97 6.21 6.38 -9.34
N SER A 98 7.30 7.11 -9.51
CA SER A 98 7.99 7.34 -10.78
C SER A 98 9.15 6.37 -11.00
N GLY A 99 9.05 5.16 -10.45
CA GLY A 99 10.13 4.18 -10.47
C GLY A 99 10.25 3.39 -11.78
N ILE A 100 10.94 2.26 -11.67
CA ILE A 100 11.27 1.42 -12.83
C ILE A 100 10.07 0.74 -13.48
N GLY A 101 8.91 0.75 -12.83
CA GLY A 101 7.71 0.06 -13.30
C GLY A 101 7.81 -1.47 -13.25
N ILE A 102 6.73 -2.11 -13.68
CA ILE A 102 6.55 -3.57 -13.66
C ILE A 102 6.22 -4.04 -15.08
N ARG A 103 6.77 -5.18 -15.47
CA ARG A 103 6.41 -5.80 -16.75
C ARG A 103 4.93 -6.19 -16.76
N ALA A 104 4.25 -6.01 -17.89
CA ALA A 104 2.83 -6.34 -18.04
C ALA A 104 2.52 -7.80 -17.65
N SER A 105 3.43 -8.74 -17.96
CA SER A 105 3.32 -10.16 -17.58
C SER A 105 3.34 -10.41 -16.07
N ASP A 106 3.90 -9.49 -15.29
CA ASP A 106 4.12 -9.65 -13.86
C ASP A 106 3.04 -8.94 -13.02
N ILE A 107 2.33 -7.95 -13.58
CA ILE A 107 1.36 -7.10 -12.84
C ILE A 107 0.30 -7.93 -12.13
N SER A 108 -0.25 -8.95 -12.77
CA SER A 108 -1.27 -9.81 -12.17
C SER A 108 -0.78 -10.64 -10.99
N ARG A 109 0.54 -10.83 -10.88
CA ARG A 109 1.20 -11.73 -9.95
C ARG A 109 1.86 -11.04 -8.75
N ILE A 110 1.96 -9.72 -8.73
CA ILE A 110 2.69 -8.98 -7.68
C ILE A 110 2.13 -9.20 -6.26
N PHE A 111 0.88 -9.67 -6.16
CA PHE A 111 0.22 -9.99 -4.89
C PHE A 111 0.25 -11.50 -4.56
N GLU A 112 0.91 -12.34 -5.38
CA GLU A 112 1.09 -13.76 -5.11
C GLU A 112 2.18 -14.00 -4.05
N ASP A 113 2.04 -15.11 -3.31
CA ASP A 113 3.01 -15.50 -2.28
C ASP A 113 4.39 -15.74 -2.87
N GLY A 114 5.41 -15.10 -2.29
CA GLY A 114 6.80 -15.26 -2.68
C GLY A 114 7.15 -14.69 -4.07
N PHE A 115 6.23 -13.99 -4.75
CA PHE A 115 6.51 -13.42 -6.05
C PHE A 115 7.42 -12.18 -5.93
N THR A 116 8.59 -12.22 -6.58
CA THR A 116 9.59 -11.15 -6.52
C THR A 116 9.76 -10.40 -7.86
N GLY A 117 9.10 -10.85 -8.93
CA GLY A 117 9.27 -10.30 -10.27
C GLY A 117 10.70 -10.41 -10.81
N TYR A 118 10.90 -9.93 -12.03
CA TYR A 118 12.24 -9.92 -12.66
C TYR A 118 13.24 -9.06 -11.87
N ASN A 119 12.82 -7.89 -11.43
CA ASN A 119 13.69 -6.93 -10.72
C ASN A 119 13.95 -7.33 -9.26
N GLY A 120 13.06 -8.10 -8.63
CA GLY A 120 13.25 -8.60 -7.27
C GLY A 120 14.24 -9.75 -7.17
N ARG A 121 14.43 -10.53 -8.25
CA ARG A 121 15.40 -11.64 -8.31
C ARG A 121 16.85 -11.16 -8.34
N THR A 122 17.08 -9.94 -8.83
CA THR A 122 18.42 -9.33 -8.89
C THR A 122 18.80 -8.61 -7.60
N SER A 123 17.85 -8.34 -6.69
CA SER A 123 18.12 -7.76 -5.39
C SER A 123 17.87 -8.78 -4.28
N SER A 124 18.92 -9.18 -3.57
CA SER A 124 18.90 -10.13 -2.44
C SER A 124 18.00 -9.69 -1.25
N LYS A 125 17.30 -8.58 -1.36
CA LYS A 125 16.49 -7.96 -0.30
C LYS A 125 14.96 -8.09 -0.48
N SER A 126 14.46 -8.85 -1.46
CA SER A 126 13.02 -8.98 -1.72
C SER A 126 12.52 -10.36 -1.33
N SER A 127 11.74 -10.46 -0.27
CA SER A 127 11.11 -11.73 0.14
C SER A 127 9.86 -12.10 -0.67
N GLY A 128 9.28 -11.15 -1.44
CA GLY A 128 8.00 -11.35 -2.14
C GLY A 128 6.78 -11.46 -1.23
N ILE A 129 6.96 -11.26 0.08
CA ILE A 129 5.90 -11.48 1.08
C ILE A 129 5.11 -10.20 1.37
N GLY A 130 5.70 -9.00 1.17
CA GLY A 130 5.09 -7.74 1.58
C GLY A 130 3.74 -7.45 0.92
N LEU A 131 3.66 -7.47 -0.41
CA LEU A 131 2.41 -7.23 -1.15
C LEU A 131 1.40 -8.39 -1.00
N TYR A 132 1.88 -9.63 -0.88
CA TYR A 132 1.02 -10.76 -0.55
C TYR A 132 0.32 -10.55 0.80
N LEU A 133 1.04 -10.12 1.84
CA LEU A 133 0.45 -9.78 3.14
C LEU A 133 -0.56 -8.62 3.03
N CYS A 134 -0.23 -7.59 2.25
CA CYS A 134 -1.17 -6.50 1.98
C CYS A 134 -2.48 -7.01 1.39
N ARG A 135 -2.41 -7.96 0.44
CA ARG A 135 -3.60 -8.58 -0.15
C ARG A 135 -4.41 -9.34 0.89
N LYS A 136 -3.76 -10.18 1.72
CA LYS A 136 -4.44 -10.92 2.79
C LYS A 136 -5.11 -10.01 3.82
N ILE A 137 -4.46 -8.92 4.20
CA ILE A 137 -5.03 -7.92 5.11
C ILE A 137 -6.21 -7.21 4.45
N ALA A 138 -6.04 -6.76 3.20
CA ALA A 138 -7.09 -6.09 2.46
C ALA A 138 -8.35 -6.98 2.32
N ASP A 139 -8.18 -8.26 1.96
CA ASP A 139 -9.28 -9.22 1.86
C ASP A 139 -10.02 -9.36 3.20
N LYS A 140 -9.31 -9.43 4.34
CA LYS A 140 -9.92 -9.50 5.68
C LYS A 140 -10.62 -8.20 6.10
N LEU A 141 -10.12 -7.04 5.65
CA LEU A 141 -10.77 -5.74 5.87
C LEU A 141 -11.96 -5.51 4.92
N GLY A 142 -12.17 -6.39 3.94
CA GLY A 142 -13.14 -6.20 2.87
C GLY A 142 -12.71 -5.15 1.83
N TYR A 143 -11.41 -4.91 1.70
CA TYR A 143 -10.82 -4.00 0.73
C TYR A 143 -10.31 -4.77 -0.49
N ARG A 144 -10.11 -4.05 -1.60
CA ARG A 144 -9.52 -4.61 -2.81
C ARG A 144 -8.25 -3.83 -3.17
N LEU A 145 -7.21 -4.56 -3.57
CA LEU A 145 -5.99 -3.97 -4.12
C LEU A 145 -5.95 -4.13 -5.64
N SER A 146 -5.50 -3.09 -6.34
CA SER A 146 -5.19 -3.16 -7.76
C SER A 146 -3.89 -2.44 -8.06
N ALA A 147 -3.27 -2.78 -9.20
CA ALA A 147 -2.03 -2.19 -9.65
C ALA A 147 -2.13 -1.78 -11.11
N GLU A 148 -1.56 -0.63 -11.41
CA GLU A 148 -1.33 -0.11 -12.75
C GLU A 148 0.16 0.20 -12.86
N SER A 149 0.82 -0.28 -13.90
CA SER A 149 2.25 -0.04 -14.07
C SER A 149 2.64 -0.14 -15.53
N LYS A 150 3.66 0.64 -15.90
CA LYS A 150 4.32 0.52 -17.17
C LYS A 150 5.83 0.58 -16.96
N LEU A 151 6.53 -0.32 -17.60
CA LEU A 151 7.99 -0.42 -17.46
C LEU A 151 8.64 0.90 -17.86
N GLY A 152 9.48 1.45 -16.98
CA GLY A 152 10.14 2.74 -17.14
C GLY A 152 9.31 3.98 -16.78
N GLU A 153 8.02 3.83 -16.45
CA GLU A 153 7.14 4.97 -16.14
C GLU A 153 6.64 4.98 -14.68
N GLY A 154 6.88 3.88 -13.95
CA GLY A 154 6.50 3.75 -12.55
C GLY A 154 5.33 2.81 -12.29
N THR A 155 4.88 2.79 -11.04
CA THR A 155 3.82 1.91 -10.55
C THR A 155 2.83 2.70 -9.70
N LYS A 156 1.55 2.37 -9.84
CA LYS A 156 0.46 2.89 -9.02
C LYS A 156 -0.30 1.73 -8.39
N ILE A 157 -0.31 1.68 -7.07
CA ILE A 157 -1.11 0.74 -6.30
C ILE A 157 -2.33 1.47 -5.74
N ASN A 158 -3.51 0.89 -5.96
CA ASN A 158 -4.77 1.42 -5.48
C ASN A 158 -5.34 0.53 -4.36
N ILE A 159 -5.75 1.15 -3.27
CA ILE A 159 -6.46 0.53 -2.14
C ILE A 159 -7.92 0.98 -2.25
N HIS A 160 -8.80 0.07 -2.62
CA HIS A 160 -10.22 0.31 -2.79
C HIS A 160 -10.95 -0.02 -1.50
N ILE A 161 -11.67 0.94 -0.94
CA ILE A 161 -12.34 0.87 0.34
C ILE A 161 -13.84 1.13 0.13
N PRO A 162 -14.66 0.07 0.01
CA PRO A 162 -16.09 0.19 -0.24
C PRO A 162 -16.82 0.84 0.95
N TYR A 163 -17.81 1.69 0.68
CA TYR A 163 -18.68 2.26 1.73
C TYR A 163 -19.55 1.22 2.43
N SER A 164 -19.88 0.13 1.76
CA SER A 164 -20.75 -0.94 2.28
C SER A 164 -20.12 -1.82 3.36
N ASN A 165 -18.81 -1.67 3.62
CA ASN A 165 -18.12 -2.46 4.63
C ASN A 165 -18.25 -1.93 6.05
N VAL A 166 -18.95 -0.81 6.24
CA VAL A 166 -19.30 -0.31 7.56
C VAL A 166 -20.55 -1.04 8.04
N ARG A 167 -20.40 -2.28 8.51
CA ARG A 167 -21.43 -2.91 9.34
C ARG A 167 -21.30 -2.31 10.73
N TYR A 168 -22.19 -1.37 11.05
CA TYR A 168 -22.44 -1.01 12.44
C TYR A 168 -23.16 -2.21 13.08
N GLU A 169 -22.47 -3.02 13.85
CA GLU A 169 -23.07 -3.86 14.87
C GLU A 169 -23.15 -3.09 16.18
#